data_d85b3121e70b5cc3c2bfd0e6eeecaa05
#
_entry.id   d85b3121e70b5cc3c2bfd0e6eeecaa05
#
_cell.length_a   1.000
_cell.length_b   1.000
_cell.length_c   1.000
_cell.angle_alpha   90.00
_cell.angle_beta   90.00
_cell.angle_gamma   90.00
#
_symmetry.space_group_name_H-M   'P 1'
#
loop_
_entity.id
_entity.type
_entity.pdbx_description
1 polymer ?
#
loop_
_entity_poly.entity_id
_entity_poly.type
_entity_poly.pdbx_seq_one_letter_code
_entity_poly.pdbx_strand_id
1 'polypeptide(L)'
;KGKVNVTLVVKKTSRAFELNFQTDGMVWVPCDRCLDDMEQPVSSTDKLMVKFGHEYAEEGDNLIVIPEEEGEINVAWFMYEFIALAIPMKHVHAPGKCNKAVSSKLHKHLRTKADEDDAEDEIFIEGEDALPGGDVEETQIDPRWNELKKILDNN
;
A
#
# COMPACT_ATOMS: atom_id res chain seq x y z
N LYS A 1 -13.64 1.98 9.64
CA LYS A 1 -15.00 1.49 9.33
C LYS A 1 -14.96 0.73 8.00
N GLY A 2 -15.91 -0.18 7.75
CA GLY A 2 -15.99 -0.91 6.51
C GLY A 2 -16.77 -2.20 6.67
N LYS A 3 -16.94 -2.92 5.56
CA LYS A 3 -17.53 -4.25 5.55
C LYS A 3 -16.70 -5.12 4.60
N VAL A 4 -16.12 -6.16 5.16
CA VAL A 4 -15.32 -7.13 4.44
C VAL A 4 -15.91 -8.51 4.65
N ASN A 5 -16.06 -9.27 3.57
CA ASN A 5 -16.48 -10.66 3.62
C ASN A 5 -15.23 -11.52 3.49
N VAL A 6 -15.08 -12.49 4.38
CA VAL A 6 -13.98 -13.44 4.34
C VAL A 6 -14.54 -14.84 4.18
N THR A 7 -14.10 -15.53 3.14
CA THR A 7 -14.40 -16.95 2.93
C THR A 7 -13.18 -17.77 3.32
N LEU A 8 -13.32 -18.62 4.33
CA LEU A 8 -12.27 -19.51 4.79
C LEU A 8 -12.55 -20.95 4.32
N VAL A 9 -11.61 -21.51 3.58
CA VAL A 9 -11.63 -22.92 3.16
C VAL A 9 -10.52 -23.65 3.87
N VAL A 10 -10.88 -24.64 4.69
CA VAL A 10 -9.93 -25.47 5.43
C VAL A 10 -9.78 -26.83 4.75
N LYS A 11 -8.54 -27.19 4.42
CA LYS A 11 -8.18 -28.49 3.86
C LYS A 11 -7.25 -29.22 4.81
N LYS A 12 -7.63 -30.43 5.21
CA LYS A 12 -6.76 -31.29 6.02
C LYS A 12 -5.81 -32.07 5.08
N THR A 13 -4.53 -31.98 5.36
CA THR A 13 -3.48 -32.79 4.75
C THR A 13 -2.99 -33.85 5.76
N SER A 14 -2.05 -34.70 5.38
CA SER A 14 -1.53 -35.75 6.27
C SER A 14 -0.82 -35.24 7.52
N ARG A 15 -0.27 -34.01 7.48
CA ARG A 15 0.58 -33.45 8.56
C ARG A 15 0.23 -32.02 8.95
N ALA A 16 -0.73 -31.39 8.28
CA ALA A 16 -1.06 -29.99 8.48
C ALA A 16 -2.49 -29.68 8.03
N PHE A 17 -2.99 -28.52 8.43
CA PHE A 17 -4.19 -27.93 7.88
C PHE A 17 -3.80 -26.75 7.01
N GLU A 18 -4.39 -26.69 5.83
CA GLU A 18 -4.25 -25.58 4.90
C GLU A 18 -5.51 -24.72 5.02
N LEU A 19 -5.33 -23.48 5.43
CA LEU A 19 -6.37 -22.47 5.56
C LEU A 19 -6.22 -21.49 4.40
N ASN A 20 -7.19 -21.47 3.50
CA ASN A 20 -7.20 -20.52 2.38
C ASN A 20 -8.27 -19.46 2.66
N PHE A 21 -7.82 -18.22 2.73
CA PHE A 21 -8.66 -17.04 2.95
C PHE A 21 -8.89 -16.34 1.62
N GLN A 22 -10.14 -16.07 1.32
CA GLN A 22 -10.52 -15.19 0.23
C GLN A 22 -11.26 -14.00 0.84
N THR A 23 -10.73 -12.82 0.62
CA THR A 23 -11.17 -11.59 1.25
C THR A 23 -11.65 -10.62 0.18
N ASP A 24 -12.87 -10.12 0.31
CA ASP A 24 -13.46 -9.13 -0.60
C ASP A 24 -14.31 -8.13 0.17
N GLY A 25 -14.13 -6.85 -0.10
CA GLY A 25 -14.94 -5.85 0.58
C GLY A 25 -14.51 -4.42 0.38
N MET A 26 -14.99 -3.57 1.26
CA MET A 26 -14.76 -2.14 1.27
C MET A 26 -14.36 -1.68 2.66
N VAL A 27 -13.26 -0.95 2.76
CA VAL A 27 -12.79 -0.31 3.98
C VAL A 27 -12.79 1.20 3.84
N TRP A 28 -12.96 1.91 4.97
CA TRP A 28 -12.83 3.36 4.99
C TRP A 28 -11.44 3.73 5.50
N VAL A 29 -10.72 4.48 4.69
CA VAL A 29 -9.37 4.96 5.00
C VAL A 29 -9.28 6.45 4.74
N PRO A 30 -8.44 7.21 5.45
CA PRO A 30 -8.21 8.60 5.14
C PRO A 30 -7.45 8.72 3.81
N CYS A 31 -7.85 9.63 2.96
CA CYS A 31 -7.14 9.95 1.73
C CYS A 31 -5.76 10.55 2.03
N ASP A 32 -4.68 10.03 1.42
CA ASP A 32 -3.30 10.52 1.64
C ASP A 32 -3.08 11.99 1.23
N ARG A 33 -4.01 12.55 0.43
CA ARG A 33 -3.90 13.93 -0.05
C ARG A 33 -4.69 14.93 0.79
N CYS A 34 -5.93 14.61 1.13
CA CYS A 34 -6.83 15.57 1.79
C CYS A 34 -7.28 15.16 3.18
N LEU A 35 -6.93 13.96 3.63
CA LEU A 35 -7.25 13.35 4.93
C LEU A 35 -8.74 13.08 5.17
N ASP A 36 -9.61 13.41 4.21
CA ASP A 36 -11.02 13.02 4.30
C ASP A 36 -11.15 11.51 4.08
N ASP A 37 -12.11 10.89 4.76
CA ASP A 37 -12.38 9.46 4.63
C ASP A 37 -12.82 9.11 3.21
N MET A 38 -12.29 8.03 2.68
CA MET A 38 -12.66 7.48 1.39
C MET A 38 -12.90 5.97 1.45
N GLU A 39 -13.74 5.49 0.56
CA GLU A 39 -13.96 4.07 0.37
C GLU A 39 -12.81 3.47 -0.47
N GLN A 40 -12.16 2.46 0.09
CA GLN A 40 -11.11 1.72 -0.56
C GLN A 40 -11.53 0.26 -0.72
N PRO A 41 -11.66 -0.24 -1.96
CA PRO A 41 -11.89 -1.66 -2.18
C PRO A 41 -10.66 -2.47 -1.76
N VAL A 42 -10.90 -3.61 -1.12
CA VAL A 42 -9.88 -4.57 -0.74
C VAL A 42 -10.26 -5.94 -1.27
N SER A 43 -9.31 -6.65 -1.86
CA SER A 43 -9.45 -8.02 -2.31
C SER A 43 -8.11 -8.72 -2.16
N SER A 44 -8.11 -9.88 -1.50
CA SER A 44 -6.91 -10.70 -1.34
C SER A 44 -7.22 -12.18 -1.30
N THR A 45 -6.20 -12.99 -1.60
CA THR A 45 -6.23 -14.44 -1.43
C THR A 45 -4.97 -14.85 -0.70
N ASP A 46 -5.14 -15.32 0.53
CA ASP A 46 -4.06 -15.62 1.44
C ASP A 46 -4.13 -17.08 1.90
N LYS A 47 -2.98 -17.61 2.28
CA LYS A 47 -2.87 -19.01 2.69
C LYS A 47 -2.08 -19.10 3.98
N LEU A 48 -2.61 -19.84 4.95
CA LEU A 48 -1.97 -20.15 6.20
C LEU A 48 -1.88 -21.68 6.36
N MET A 49 -0.72 -22.15 6.76
CA MET A 49 -0.50 -23.56 7.11
C MET A 49 -0.46 -23.70 8.62
N VAL A 50 -1.22 -24.66 9.16
CA VAL A 50 -1.25 -24.94 10.60
C VAL A 50 -0.81 -26.36 10.86
N LYS A 51 0.17 -26.54 11.72
CA LYS A 51 0.64 -27.85 12.20
C LYS A 51 0.40 -28.00 13.67
N PHE A 52 0.30 -29.22 14.14
CA PHE A 52 0.38 -29.53 15.56
C PHE A 52 1.83 -29.72 16.01
N GLY A 53 2.15 -29.25 17.22
CA GLY A 53 3.44 -29.39 17.85
C GLY A 53 3.35 -29.31 19.37
N HIS A 54 4.48 -29.15 20.06
CA HIS A 54 4.52 -29.09 21.51
C HIS A 54 4.24 -27.67 22.05
N GLU A 55 4.69 -26.65 21.32
CA GLU A 55 4.55 -25.26 21.71
C GLU A 55 4.10 -24.42 20.52
N TYR A 56 3.47 -23.27 20.81
CA TYR A 56 3.13 -22.30 19.77
C TYR A 56 4.40 -21.74 19.15
N ALA A 57 4.50 -21.77 17.83
CA ALA A 57 5.59 -21.18 17.06
C ALA A 57 5.11 -20.70 15.70
N GLU A 58 5.75 -19.65 15.21
CA GLU A 58 5.61 -19.17 13.84
C GLU A 58 6.86 -19.60 13.06
N GLU A 59 6.70 -20.50 12.12
CA GLU A 59 7.78 -21.04 11.30
C GLU A 59 7.69 -20.48 9.86
N GLY A 60 8.40 -19.37 9.60
CA GLY A 60 8.34 -18.68 8.31
C GLY A 60 7.06 -17.86 8.11
N ASP A 61 6.83 -17.41 6.87
CA ASP A 61 5.83 -16.38 6.57
C ASP A 61 4.37 -16.83 6.74
N ASN A 62 4.08 -18.12 6.60
CA ASN A 62 2.69 -18.60 6.58
C ASN A 62 2.53 -19.99 7.25
N LEU A 63 3.37 -20.33 8.20
CA LEU A 63 3.30 -21.59 8.91
C LEU A 63 3.24 -21.37 10.43
N ILE A 64 2.14 -21.80 11.02
CA ILE A 64 1.89 -21.72 12.46
C ILE A 64 1.90 -23.14 13.04
N VAL A 65 2.57 -23.26 14.17
CA VAL A 65 2.52 -24.46 15.01
C VAL A 65 1.64 -24.18 16.22
N ILE A 66 0.67 -25.02 16.47
CA ILE A 66 -0.21 -24.93 17.64
C ILE A 66 -0.03 -26.16 18.54
N PRO A 67 -0.13 -26.02 19.87
CA PRO A 67 -0.07 -27.15 20.79
C PRO A 67 -1.20 -28.16 20.50
N GLU A 68 -0.86 -29.44 20.55
CA GLU A 68 -1.86 -30.50 20.35
C GLU A 68 -2.97 -30.46 21.39
N GLU A 69 -2.65 -29.98 22.60
CA GLU A 69 -3.58 -29.91 23.73
C GLU A 69 -4.66 -28.82 23.52
N GLU A 70 -4.32 -27.74 22.81
CA GLU A 70 -5.26 -26.64 22.57
C GLU A 70 -6.27 -27.02 21.49
N GLY A 71 -5.82 -27.64 20.39
CA GLY A 71 -6.67 -28.15 19.33
C GLY A 71 -7.47 -27.08 18.56
N GLU A 72 -7.28 -25.80 18.85
CA GLU A 72 -7.99 -24.67 18.24
C GLU A 72 -7.04 -23.54 17.88
N ILE A 73 -7.43 -22.73 16.89
CA ILE A 73 -6.69 -21.53 16.48
C ILE A 73 -7.65 -20.35 16.30
N ASN A 74 -7.29 -19.20 16.86
CA ASN A 74 -8.02 -17.96 16.62
C ASN A 74 -7.49 -17.30 15.34
N VAL A 75 -8.30 -17.30 14.30
CA VAL A 75 -7.94 -16.75 12.99
C VAL A 75 -8.22 -15.24 12.85
N ALA A 76 -8.78 -14.59 13.86
CA ALA A 76 -9.18 -13.19 13.76
C ALA A 76 -8.00 -12.23 13.50
N TRP A 77 -6.84 -12.51 14.12
CA TRP A 77 -5.63 -11.71 13.91
C TRP A 77 -5.10 -11.85 12.48
N PHE A 78 -5.03 -13.06 11.96
CA PHE A 78 -4.60 -13.30 10.57
C PHE A 78 -5.54 -12.65 9.56
N MET A 79 -6.86 -12.72 9.77
CA MET A 79 -7.82 -12.01 8.91
C MET A 79 -7.60 -10.50 8.93
N TYR A 80 -7.35 -9.92 10.11
CA TYR A 80 -7.04 -8.49 10.23
C TYR A 80 -5.77 -8.14 9.46
N GLU A 81 -4.71 -8.93 9.60
CA GLU A 81 -3.42 -8.72 8.94
C GLU A 81 -3.56 -8.79 7.41
N PHE A 82 -4.23 -9.81 6.88
CA PHE A 82 -4.48 -9.94 5.44
C PHE A 82 -5.29 -8.78 4.88
N ILE A 83 -6.31 -8.32 5.59
CA ILE A 83 -7.08 -7.13 5.20
C ILE A 83 -6.21 -5.88 5.22
N ALA A 84 -5.39 -5.70 6.25
CA ALA A 84 -4.51 -4.55 6.38
C ALA A 84 -3.45 -4.50 5.26
N LEU A 85 -2.86 -5.66 4.92
CA LEU A 85 -1.88 -5.78 3.83
C LEU A 85 -2.51 -5.62 2.44
N ALA A 86 -3.80 -5.89 2.29
CA ALA A 86 -4.53 -5.69 1.04
C ALA A 86 -4.85 -4.21 0.75
N ILE A 87 -4.69 -3.32 1.73
CA ILE A 87 -4.85 -1.88 1.51
C ILE A 87 -3.63 -1.36 0.74
N PRO A 88 -3.81 -0.69 -0.42
CA PRO A 88 -2.69 -0.16 -1.17
C PRO A 88 -1.92 0.89 -0.38
N MET A 89 -0.60 0.95 -0.53
CA MET A 89 0.26 1.91 0.15
C MET A 89 -0.10 3.37 -0.16
N LYS A 90 -0.68 3.63 -1.32
CA LYS A 90 -1.16 4.94 -1.74
C LYS A 90 -2.65 4.87 -2.04
N HIS A 91 -3.45 5.62 -1.30
CA HIS A 91 -4.89 5.69 -1.49
C HIS A 91 -5.35 7.14 -1.49
N VAL A 92 -5.80 7.58 -2.65
CA VAL A 92 -6.22 8.97 -2.90
C VAL A 92 -7.56 8.99 -3.63
N HIS A 93 -8.36 10.02 -3.36
CA HIS A 93 -9.58 10.23 -4.12
C HIS A 93 -9.27 10.37 -5.62
N ALA A 94 -10.24 9.97 -6.44
CA ALA A 94 -10.19 10.24 -7.88
C ALA A 94 -9.95 11.74 -8.14
N PRO A 95 -9.36 12.10 -9.28
CA PRO A 95 -9.08 13.49 -9.66
C PRO A 95 -10.31 14.40 -9.45
N GLY A 96 -10.10 15.55 -8.84
CA GLY A 96 -11.14 16.54 -8.54
C GLY A 96 -12.07 16.21 -7.36
N LYS A 97 -11.98 15.03 -6.72
CA LYS A 97 -12.83 14.63 -5.59
C LYS A 97 -12.24 14.92 -4.20
N CYS A 98 -10.99 15.34 -4.13
CA CYS A 98 -10.39 15.75 -2.87
C CYS A 98 -11.03 17.03 -2.34
N ASN A 99 -10.97 17.23 -1.02
CA ASN A 99 -11.39 18.46 -0.36
C ASN A 99 -10.68 19.67 -0.98
N LYS A 100 -11.45 20.57 -1.57
CA LYS A 100 -10.93 21.75 -2.29
C LYS A 100 -10.10 22.68 -1.41
N ALA A 101 -10.47 22.85 -0.14
CA ALA A 101 -9.76 23.72 0.79
C ALA A 101 -8.35 23.19 1.09
N VAL A 102 -8.22 21.88 1.30
CA VAL A 102 -6.93 21.22 1.55
C VAL A 102 -6.10 21.16 0.27
N SER A 103 -6.73 20.80 -0.85
CA SER A 103 -6.08 20.76 -2.16
C SER A 103 -5.49 22.11 -2.56
N SER A 104 -6.25 23.22 -2.37
CA SER A 104 -5.78 24.57 -2.63
C SER A 104 -4.58 24.97 -1.75
N LYS A 105 -4.58 24.58 -0.46
CA LYS A 105 -3.43 24.81 0.42
C LYS A 105 -2.22 24.00 -0.02
N LEU A 106 -2.44 22.74 -0.39
CA LEU A 106 -1.37 21.87 -0.86
C LEU A 106 -0.70 22.44 -2.13
N HIS A 107 -1.50 22.91 -3.11
CA HIS A 107 -0.97 23.55 -4.33
C HIS A 107 -0.11 24.77 -4.04
N LYS A 108 -0.45 25.60 -3.05
CA LYS A 108 0.36 26.76 -2.66
C LYS A 108 1.74 26.39 -2.11
N HIS A 109 1.90 25.15 -1.62
CA HIS A 109 3.15 24.67 -1.02
C HIS A 109 3.88 23.64 -1.90
N LEU A 110 3.25 23.19 -2.98
CA LEU A 110 3.92 22.37 -3.98
C LEU A 110 4.89 23.26 -4.75
N ARG A 111 6.17 22.97 -4.61
CA ARG A 111 7.23 23.62 -5.39
C ARG A 111 7.22 23.01 -6.79
N THR A 112 6.43 23.57 -7.70
CA THR A 112 6.52 23.27 -9.12
C THR A 112 7.64 24.12 -9.72
N LYS A 113 8.43 23.55 -10.62
CA LYS A 113 9.50 24.27 -11.35
C LYS A 113 8.98 25.37 -12.31
N ALA A 114 7.69 25.69 -12.22
CA ALA A 114 6.98 26.60 -13.12
C ALA A 114 6.58 27.93 -12.47
N ASP A 115 7.22 28.35 -11.39
CA ASP A 115 6.97 29.66 -10.78
C ASP A 115 7.99 30.71 -11.25
N GLU A 116 8.15 30.84 -12.57
CA GLU A 116 8.57 32.09 -13.20
C GLU A 116 7.62 32.28 -14.39
N ASP A 117 6.76 33.30 -14.23
CA ASP A 117 5.82 33.88 -15.18
C ASP A 117 4.38 33.31 -15.20
N ASP A 118 3.53 34.18 -14.60
CA ASP A 118 2.13 34.50 -14.91
C ASP A 118 1.22 33.47 -15.57
N ALA A 119 0.11 33.28 -14.90
CA ALA A 119 -1.24 33.15 -15.41
C ALA A 119 -2.04 31.99 -14.81
N GLU A 120 -3.21 32.38 -14.38
CA GLU A 120 -4.35 31.54 -14.01
C GLU A 120 -4.61 30.50 -15.09
N ASP A 121 -4.17 29.23 -14.86
CA ASP A 121 -4.68 28.12 -15.64
C ASP A 121 -4.83 26.88 -14.75
N GLU A 122 -6.01 26.32 -14.83
CA GLU A 122 -6.42 25.09 -14.16
C GLU A 122 -5.51 23.93 -14.59
N ILE A 123 -4.55 23.54 -13.74
CA ILE A 123 -3.71 22.38 -14.02
C ILE A 123 -4.51 21.11 -13.74
N PHE A 124 -5.12 20.61 -14.78
CA PHE A 124 -5.69 19.29 -14.89
C PHE A 124 -4.53 18.28 -15.01
N ILE A 125 -4.16 17.63 -13.90
CA ILE A 125 -3.20 16.53 -13.96
C ILE A 125 -3.99 15.25 -14.24
N GLU A 126 -4.13 14.90 -15.51
CA GLU A 126 -4.45 13.54 -15.92
C GLU A 126 -3.25 12.64 -15.60
N GLY A 127 -3.47 11.66 -14.73
CA GLY A 127 -2.48 10.62 -14.48
C GLY A 127 -2.54 9.58 -15.58
N GLU A 128 -1.58 9.57 -16.47
CA GLU A 128 -1.23 8.37 -17.25
C GLU A 128 0.22 8.01 -16.96
N ASP A 129 0.42 6.77 -16.51
CA ASP A 129 1.72 6.10 -16.46
C ASP A 129 2.24 5.94 -17.88
N ALA A 130 3.00 6.90 -18.37
CA ALA A 130 3.82 6.73 -19.54
C ALA A 130 5.20 7.31 -19.26
N LEU A 131 6.19 6.44 -19.18
CA LEU A 131 7.59 6.82 -19.24
C LEU A 131 7.87 7.38 -20.65
N PRO A 132 8.17 8.66 -20.82
CA PRO A 132 8.66 9.13 -22.11
C PRO A 132 10.17 8.86 -22.19
N GLY A 133 10.56 7.94 -23.05
CA GLY A 133 11.90 7.97 -23.64
C GLY A 133 11.97 9.22 -24.51
N GLY A 134 12.67 10.23 -24.05
CA GLY A 134 12.91 11.48 -24.77
C GLY A 134 14.22 12.08 -24.33
N ASP A 135 15.00 12.54 -25.27
CA ASP A 135 16.35 13.07 -25.23
C ASP A 135 16.62 13.97 -24.02
N VAL A 136 17.73 13.65 -23.33
CA VAL A 136 18.21 14.37 -22.16
C VAL A 136 18.87 15.66 -22.64
N GLU A 137 18.11 16.77 -22.72
CA GLU A 137 18.73 18.10 -22.66
C GLU A 137 19.40 18.26 -21.30
N GLU A 138 20.66 18.71 -21.28
CA GLU A 138 21.46 18.91 -20.07
C GLU A 138 20.76 19.91 -19.13
N THR A 139 19.93 19.39 -18.23
CA THR A 139 19.37 20.17 -17.14
C THR A 139 20.51 20.54 -16.20
N GLN A 140 20.69 21.84 -15.93
CA GLN A 140 21.66 22.35 -14.96
C GLN A 140 21.48 21.63 -13.63
N ILE A 141 22.46 20.80 -13.29
CA ILE A 141 22.47 20.02 -12.06
C ILE A 141 22.62 20.99 -10.89
N ASP A 142 21.74 20.85 -9.88
CA ASP A 142 21.80 21.65 -8.64
C ASP A 142 23.24 21.62 -8.06
N PRO A 143 23.86 22.79 -7.81
CA PRO A 143 25.26 22.88 -7.34
C PRO A 143 25.53 22.06 -6.07
N ARG A 144 24.52 21.78 -5.25
CA ARG A 144 24.63 20.94 -4.04
C ARG A 144 25.04 19.48 -4.33
N TRP A 145 24.83 19.01 -5.56
CA TRP A 145 25.17 17.64 -5.97
C TRP A 145 26.62 17.52 -6.49
N ASN A 146 27.33 18.63 -6.66
CA ASN A 146 28.71 18.64 -7.17
C ASN A 146 29.70 17.93 -6.22
N GLU A 147 29.42 17.94 -4.91
CA GLU A 147 30.28 17.21 -3.95
C GLU A 147 30.11 15.69 -4.08
N LEU A 148 28.93 15.21 -4.47
CA LEU A 148 28.70 13.78 -4.70
C LEU A 148 29.37 13.26 -5.97
N LYS A 149 29.53 14.11 -6.99
CA LYS A 149 30.28 13.74 -8.21
C LYS A 149 31.73 13.43 -7.92
N LYS A 150 32.37 14.16 -7.00
CA LYS A 150 33.78 13.94 -6.61
C LYS A 150 34.01 12.55 -6.02
N ILE A 151 32.97 11.90 -5.49
CA ILE A 151 33.08 10.55 -4.93
C ILE A 151 33.14 9.49 -6.05
N LEU A 152 32.49 9.76 -7.19
CA LEU A 152 32.48 8.85 -8.35
C LEU A 152 33.81 8.93 -9.14
N ASP A 153 34.47 10.10 -9.17
CA ASP A 153 35.69 10.32 -9.93
C ASP A 153 36.96 9.83 -9.20
N ASN A 154 36.87 9.41 -7.94
CA ASN A 154 37.97 8.96 -7.10
C ASN A 154 38.04 7.43 -6.92
N ASN A 155 37.43 6.63 -7.80
CA ASN A 155 37.50 5.16 -7.70
C ASN A 155 38.14 4.53 -8.95
#